data_03c01e0b4b9cf1544ff2e36333f593d1
#
_entry.id   03c01e0b4b9cf1544ff2e36333f593d1
#
_cell.length_a   1.000
_cell.length_b   1.000
_cell.length_c   1.000
_cell.angle_alpha   90.00
_cell.angle_beta   90.00
_cell.angle_gamma   90.00
#
_symmetry.space_group_name_H-M   'P 1'
#
loop_
_entity.id
_entity.type
_entity.pdbx_description
1 polymer ?
#
loop_
_entity_poly.entity_id
_entity_poly.type
_entity_poly.pdbx_seq_one_letter_code
_entity_poly.pdbx_strand_id
1 'polypeptide(L)'
;MPNIEYYSVKKFNSIKQMMEMAVEDVADKIAFKYIENNESKEVTYKEFNEDTKYVGTALVNLNMHNNHVAVIGNNSYDWLTVYLTMLKTNGVLVPVDKELTKEDIINVLNNSDSEVLFYAEKFEQYIEEFKQKVPKIKYYIGFERAEDEDNVLSYAKFKKIGKESYEKGNKEYESIVPDTSKLRLLVYTSGTTGLAKGVMLSEKNLVADVYHGLEVSTVYDTCLSVLPYHHTYEAVAGILVALHHHATICINDNLKNVLKNIQLYKPEYIYLVPAFAEVFYKKVWSNAKSTGKDKILKIMIVVSNILRKIGIDLRKKLFKSIHEAFGDRLIKIVVGGAPVRKEIGKFFNSIGIDLINGYGITECSPLVSVNQDKFNDPSTVGLPLRCVQLKLDNITPEGEGEICVKGDNVMMGYYKNPEKTAEVLKDGWFNTGDYGKINSKGQLLITGRKKNLIVLENGKNVFPEEIEEYIMGIPYVQEVIVKGIKNDIGSETGLCAEVFLSEEKIQELDIKDPQTKIRKDITEATAKLPIYKRISEVQVRDKEFNKTTTNKIKR
;
A
#
# COMPACT_ATOMS: atom_id res chain seq x y z
N MET A 1 20.73 14.55 -16.14
CA MET A 1 19.84 13.44 -15.77
C MET A 1 20.17 12.25 -16.64
N PRO A 2 20.14 11.01 -16.16
CA PRO A 2 20.32 9.85 -17.03
C PRO A 2 19.26 9.84 -18.12
N ASN A 3 19.60 9.32 -19.29
CA ASN A 3 18.64 9.14 -20.38
C ASN A 3 17.70 8.01 -19.99
N ILE A 4 16.49 8.35 -19.50
CA ILE A 4 15.55 7.42 -18.92
C ILE A 4 14.55 7.04 -20.00
N GLU A 5 14.51 5.75 -20.37
CA GLU A 5 13.47 5.18 -21.21
C GLU A 5 12.21 4.95 -20.37
N TYR A 6 11.11 5.57 -20.75
CA TYR A 6 9.78 5.32 -20.20
C TYR A 6 9.05 4.26 -21.01
N TYR A 7 8.19 3.49 -20.35
CA TYR A 7 7.32 2.54 -21.04
C TYR A 7 6.22 3.29 -21.82
N SER A 8 5.85 2.73 -22.98
CA SER A 8 4.68 3.22 -23.72
C SER A 8 3.41 2.71 -23.04
N VAL A 9 2.53 3.64 -22.68
CA VAL A 9 1.26 3.35 -22.01
C VAL A 9 0.12 3.87 -22.85
N LYS A 10 -0.93 3.07 -23.05
CA LYS A 10 -2.15 3.49 -23.78
C LYS A 10 -2.87 4.55 -22.94
N LYS A 11 -3.11 5.75 -23.54
CA LYS A 11 -3.73 6.86 -22.83
C LYS A 11 -5.22 6.61 -22.59
N PHE A 12 -5.68 7.08 -21.44
CA PHE A 12 -7.10 7.09 -21.07
C PHE A 12 -7.39 8.34 -20.24
N ASN A 13 -8.65 8.80 -20.24
CA ASN A 13 -9.05 10.05 -19.59
C ASN A 13 -10.01 9.84 -18.41
N SER A 14 -10.57 8.62 -18.28
CA SER A 14 -11.46 8.25 -17.18
C SER A 14 -11.35 6.76 -16.89
N ILE A 15 -11.70 6.35 -15.68
CA ILE A 15 -11.77 4.93 -15.30
C ILE A 15 -12.82 4.18 -16.12
N LYS A 16 -13.91 4.86 -16.47
CA LYS A 16 -14.91 4.30 -17.38
C LYS A 16 -14.28 3.94 -18.73
N GLN A 17 -13.58 4.90 -19.37
CA GLN A 17 -12.87 4.66 -20.64
C GLN A 17 -11.82 3.55 -20.51
N MET A 18 -11.07 3.52 -19.42
CA MET A 18 -10.08 2.46 -19.15
C MET A 18 -10.73 1.06 -19.19
N MET A 19 -11.89 0.89 -18.57
CA MET A 19 -12.60 -0.39 -18.57
C MET A 19 -13.24 -0.73 -19.92
N GLU A 20 -13.73 0.28 -20.65
CA GLU A 20 -14.24 0.10 -22.02
C GLU A 20 -13.13 -0.40 -22.94
N MET A 21 -11.93 0.23 -22.88
CA MET A 21 -10.74 -0.22 -23.62
C MET A 21 -10.32 -1.64 -23.25
N ALA A 22 -10.36 -2.01 -21.97
CA ALA A 22 -10.02 -3.37 -21.53
C ALA A 22 -11.00 -4.41 -22.11
N VAL A 23 -12.29 -4.10 -22.17
CA VAL A 23 -13.29 -4.99 -22.79
C VAL A 23 -13.11 -5.06 -24.32
N GLU A 24 -12.78 -3.95 -24.99
CA GLU A 24 -12.49 -3.94 -26.42
C GLU A 24 -11.24 -4.78 -26.76
N ASP A 25 -10.19 -4.67 -25.94
CA ASP A 25 -8.90 -5.31 -26.21
C ASP A 25 -8.88 -6.79 -25.79
N VAL A 26 -9.55 -7.16 -24.67
CA VAL A 26 -9.38 -8.49 -24.03
C VAL A 26 -10.67 -9.01 -23.34
N ALA A 27 -11.84 -8.86 -23.94
CA ALA A 27 -13.15 -9.21 -23.36
C ALA A 27 -13.19 -10.56 -22.62
N ASP A 28 -12.67 -11.60 -23.26
CA ASP A 28 -12.74 -12.98 -22.78
C ASP A 28 -11.55 -13.39 -21.89
N LYS A 29 -10.57 -12.49 -21.69
CA LYS A 29 -9.45 -12.76 -20.76
C LYS A 29 -9.97 -12.73 -19.33
N ILE A 30 -9.44 -13.63 -18.51
CA ILE A 30 -9.74 -13.66 -17.06
C ILE A 30 -9.18 -12.40 -16.41
N ALA A 31 -10.07 -11.59 -15.82
CA ALA A 31 -9.75 -10.42 -15.04
C ALA A 31 -9.49 -10.79 -13.58
N PHE A 32 -10.30 -11.68 -13.01
CA PHE A 32 -10.21 -12.07 -11.60
C PHE A 32 -10.22 -13.58 -11.42
N LYS A 33 -9.38 -14.03 -10.43
CA LYS A 33 -9.41 -15.38 -9.88
C LYS A 33 -9.50 -15.29 -8.37
N TYR A 34 -10.40 -16.03 -7.75
CA TYR A 34 -10.56 -16.06 -6.30
C TYR A 34 -11.18 -17.38 -5.83
N ILE A 35 -11.10 -17.65 -4.54
CA ILE A 35 -11.76 -18.79 -3.90
C ILE A 35 -13.00 -18.28 -3.18
N GLU A 36 -14.13 -18.88 -3.48
CA GLU A 36 -15.40 -18.66 -2.81
C GLU A 36 -16.03 -20.01 -2.46
N ASN A 37 -16.43 -20.20 -1.20
CA ASN A 37 -16.97 -21.46 -0.71
C ASN A 37 -16.10 -22.68 -1.03
N ASN A 38 -14.78 -22.54 -0.95
CA ASN A 38 -13.76 -23.53 -1.33
C ASN A 38 -13.73 -23.91 -2.84
N GLU A 39 -14.41 -23.17 -3.69
CA GLU A 39 -14.37 -23.33 -5.14
C GLU A 39 -13.56 -22.20 -5.79
N SER A 40 -12.82 -22.55 -6.84
CA SER A 40 -12.14 -21.55 -7.68
C SER A 40 -13.16 -20.88 -8.58
N LYS A 41 -13.21 -19.56 -8.53
CA LYS A 41 -14.02 -18.72 -9.42
C LYS A 41 -13.10 -17.95 -10.36
N GLU A 42 -13.53 -17.83 -11.59
CA GLU A 42 -12.87 -17.03 -12.64
C GLU A 42 -13.90 -16.10 -13.26
N VAL A 43 -13.52 -14.84 -13.48
CA VAL A 43 -14.38 -13.82 -14.08
C VAL A 43 -13.62 -13.11 -15.17
N THR A 44 -14.19 -13.00 -16.36
CA THR A 44 -13.60 -12.30 -17.50
C THR A 44 -13.73 -10.78 -17.37
N TYR A 45 -12.98 -10.02 -18.17
CA TYR A 45 -13.10 -8.56 -18.25
C TYR A 45 -14.51 -8.15 -18.67
N LYS A 46 -15.13 -8.87 -19.59
CA LYS A 46 -16.51 -8.65 -20.04
C LYS A 46 -17.49 -8.85 -18.89
N GLU A 47 -17.46 -10.00 -18.22
CA GLU A 47 -18.35 -10.31 -17.10
C GLU A 47 -18.19 -9.30 -15.95
N PHE A 48 -16.95 -8.92 -15.61
CA PHE A 48 -16.71 -7.90 -14.60
C PHE A 48 -17.32 -6.55 -14.97
N ASN A 49 -17.16 -6.13 -16.22
CA ASN A 49 -17.75 -4.88 -16.70
C ASN A 49 -19.29 -4.93 -16.70
N GLU A 50 -19.89 -6.09 -17.04
CA GLU A 50 -21.34 -6.32 -16.94
C GLU A 50 -21.81 -6.26 -15.48
N ASP A 51 -21.11 -6.89 -14.55
CA ASP A 51 -21.43 -6.85 -13.13
C ASP A 51 -21.41 -5.42 -12.58
N THR A 52 -20.46 -4.59 -12.99
CA THR A 52 -20.45 -3.17 -12.61
C THR A 52 -21.65 -2.41 -13.19
N LYS A 53 -22.14 -2.77 -14.40
CA LYS A 53 -23.34 -2.17 -14.99
C LYS A 53 -24.59 -2.58 -14.19
N TYR A 54 -24.68 -3.83 -13.74
CA TYR A 54 -25.82 -4.32 -12.97
C TYR A 54 -25.91 -3.64 -11.60
N VAL A 55 -24.78 -3.58 -10.87
CA VAL A 55 -24.72 -2.87 -9.57
C VAL A 55 -25.00 -1.37 -9.76
N GLY A 56 -24.44 -0.76 -10.80
CA GLY A 56 -24.66 0.65 -11.12
C GLY A 56 -26.11 0.95 -11.48
N THR A 57 -26.78 0.08 -12.28
CA THR A 57 -28.19 0.23 -12.61
C THR A 57 -29.08 0.07 -11.38
N ALA A 58 -28.71 -0.82 -10.45
CA ALA A 58 -29.43 -0.93 -9.18
C ALA A 58 -29.31 0.35 -8.33
N LEU A 59 -28.12 0.98 -8.29
CA LEU A 59 -27.95 2.30 -7.64
C LEU A 59 -28.75 3.40 -8.34
N VAL A 60 -28.85 3.37 -9.67
CA VAL A 60 -29.71 4.27 -10.45
C VAL A 60 -31.18 4.11 -10.07
N ASN A 61 -31.66 2.86 -9.98
CA ASN A 61 -33.04 2.57 -9.58
C ASN A 61 -33.37 3.13 -8.17
N LEU A 62 -32.40 3.21 -7.27
CA LEU A 62 -32.54 3.84 -5.95
C LEU A 62 -32.26 5.35 -5.96
N ASN A 63 -31.85 5.92 -7.11
CA ASN A 63 -31.37 7.31 -7.23
C ASN A 63 -30.16 7.61 -6.31
N MET A 64 -29.25 6.64 -6.16
CA MET A 64 -28.08 6.72 -5.26
C MET A 64 -26.73 6.74 -5.99
N HIS A 65 -26.69 6.63 -7.31
CA HIS A 65 -25.47 6.53 -8.12
C HIS A 65 -24.58 7.79 -8.11
N ASN A 66 -25.13 8.95 -7.71
CA ASN A 66 -24.39 10.22 -7.61
C ASN A 66 -24.12 10.64 -6.16
N ASN A 67 -24.43 9.79 -5.19
CA ASN A 67 -24.30 10.06 -3.77
C ASN A 67 -22.95 9.52 -3.21
N HIS A 68 -22.71 9.76 -1.95
CA HIS A 68 -21.57 9.15 -1.23
C HIS A 68 -21.94 7.72 -0.84
N VAL A 69 -21.17 6.76 -1.33
CA VAL A 69 -21.37 5.34 -1.11
C VAL A 69 -20.18 4.79 -0.33
N ALA A 70 -20.43 4.32 0.89
CA ALA A 70 -19.43 3.68 1.71
C ALA A 70 -19.36 2.18 1.43
N VAL A 71 -18.17 1.60 1.54
CA VAL A 71 -17.96 0.16 1.45
C VAL A 71 -17.00 -0.30 2.56
N ILE A 72 -17.41 -1.33 3.31
CA ILE A 72 -16.62 -1.91 4.40
C ILE A 72 -16.64 -3.43 4.34
N GLY A 73 -15.47 -4.06 4.29
CA GLY A 73 -15.39 -5.52 4.23
C GLY A 73 -13.99 -6.05 3.99
N ASN A 74 -13.92 -7.38 3.83
CA ASN A 74 -12.70 -8.05 3.39
C ASN A 74 -12.44 -7.78 1.90
N ASN A 75 -11.21 -8.01 1.47
CA ASN A 75 -10.89 -8.05 0.05
C ASN A 75 -11.76 -9.14 -0.62
N SER A 76 -12.58 -8.75 -1.58
CA SER A 76 -13.47 -9.65 -2.31
C SER A 76 -13.75 -9.11 -3.71
N TYR A 77 -14.25 -9.98 -4.57
CA TYR A 77 -14.70 -9.62 -5.91
C TYR A 77 -15.86 -8.60 -5.86
N ASP A 78 -16.83 -8.81 -4.96
CA ASP A 78 -17.98 -7.92 -4.84
C ASP A 78 -17.58 -6.54 -4.33
N TRP A 79 -16.62 -6.45 -3.41
CA TRP A 79 -16.05 -5.18 -2.99
C TRP A 79 -15.46 -4.41 -4.18
N LEU A 80 -14.68 -5.08 -5.03
CA LEU A 80 -14.10 -4.47 -6.24
C LEU A 80 -15.17 -4.10 -7.28
N THR A 81 -16.24 -4.87 -7.38
CA THR A 81 -17.39 -4.55 -8.24
C THR A 81 -18.05 -3.23 -7.80
N VAL A 82 -18.28 -3.03 -6.49
CA VAL A 82 -18.79 -1.75 -5.96
C VAL A 82 -17.78 -0.61 -6.20
N TYR A 83 -16.50 -0.86 -5.95
CA TYR A 83 -15.41 0.09 -6.16
C TYR A 83 -15.41 0.63 -7.60
N LEU A 84 -15.33 -0.25 -8.59
CA LEU A 84 -15.32 0.13 -10.01
C LEU A 84 -16.66 0.72 -10.46
N THR A 85 -17.77 0.24 -9.91
CA THR A 85 -19.09 0.82 -10.18
C THR A 85 -19.12 2.30 -9.83
N MET A 86 -18.69 2.66 -8.64
CA MET A 86 -18.71 4.05 -8.18
C MET A 86 -17.69 4.93 -8.90
N LEU A 87 -16.51 4.44 -9.23
CA LEU A 87 -15.50 5.19 -9.99
C LEU A 87 -15.98 5.56 -11.41
N LYS A 88 -16.98 4.86 -11.95
CA LYS A 88 -17.58 5.12 -13.28
C LYS A 88 -18.79 6.05 -13.22
N THR A 89 -19.12 6.65 -12.07
CA THR A 89 -20.24 7.58 -11.86
C THR A 89 -19.78 8.99 -11.52
N ASN A 90 -20.70 9.88 -11.16
CA ASN A 90 -20.39 11.17 -10.54
C ASN A 90 -20.54 11.15 -9.00
N GLY A 91 -20.80 9.99 -8.42
CA GLY A 91 -20.83 9.77 -6.98
C GLY A 91 -19.43 9.68 -6.35
N VAL A 92 -19.40 9.53 -5.05
CA VAL A 92 -18.16 9.45 -4.27
C VAL A 92 -18.09 8.09 -3.56
N LEU A 93 -17.02 7.35 -3.78
CA LEU A 93 -16.75 6.15 -3.01
C LEU A 93 -16.01 6.48 -1.73
N VAL A 94 -16.44 5.86 -0.64
CA VAL A 94 -15.84 5.98 0.69
C VAL A 94 -15.42 4.58 1.18
N PRO A 95 -14.20 4.13 0.88
CA PRO A 95 -13.69 2.87 1.42
C PRO A 95 -13.38 3.01 2.90
N VAL A 96 -13.98 2.16 3.73
CA VAL A 96 -13.86 2.20 5.18
C VAL A 96 -12.95 1.05 5.66
N ASP A 97 -11.99 1.38 6.52
CA ASP A 97 -11.13 0.39 7.12
C ASP A 97 -11.92 -0.52 8.08
N LYS A 98 -11.93 -1.80 7.78
CA LYS A 98 -12.66 -2.84 8.54
C LYS A 98 -12.09 -3.13 9.92
N GLU A 99 -10.89 -2.67 10.22
CA GLU A 99 -10.20 -2.85 11.51
C GLU A 99 -10.41 -1.66 12.47
N LEU A 100 -11.12 -0.63 12.04
CA LEU A 100 -11.51 0.47 12.92
C LEU A 100 -12.45 -0.01 14.03
N THR A 101 -12.45 0.72 15.15
CA THR A 101 -13.46 0.53 16.18
C THR A 101 -14.84 0.89 15.63
N LYS A 102 -15.91 0.35 16.23
CA LYS A 102 -17.27 0.66 15.83
C LYS A 102 -17.55 2.18 15.88
N GLU A 103 -17.06 2.85 16.91
CA GLU A 103 -17.17 4.29 17.09
C GLU A 103 -16.46 5.07 15.98
N ASP A 104 -15.27 4.64 15.59
CA ASP A 104 -14.52 5.26 14.48
C ASP A 104 -15.22 5.04 13.14
N ILE A 105 -15.83 3.86 12.92
CA ILE A 105 -16.64 3.59 11.71
C ILE A 105 -17.83 4.56 11.67
N ILE A 106 -18.58 4.72 12.78
CA ILE A 106 -19.69 5.67 12.88
C ILE A 106 -19.22 7.10 12.58
N ASN A 107 -18.07 7.50 13.12
CA ASN A 107 -17.49 8.81 12.87
C ASN A 107 -17.13 9.02 11.39
N VAL A 108 -16.53 8.03 10.75
CA VAL A 108 -16.20 8.06 9.30
C VAL A 108 -17.48 8.17 8.47
N LEU A 109 -18.48 7.33 8.72
CA LEU A 109 -19.75 7.34 7.99
C LEU A 109 -20.49 8.68 8.12
N ASN A 110 -20.54 9.26 9.31
CA ASN A 110 -21.14 10.58 9.53
C ASN A 110 -20.34 11.71 8.88
N ASN A 111 -19.02 11.71 9.05
CA ASN A 111 -18.16 12.76 8.48
C ASN A 111 -18.16 12.74 6.95
N SER A 112 -18.17 11.55 6.34
CA SER A 112 -18.17 11.36 4.89
C SER A 112 -19.49 11.68 4.21
N ASP A 113 -20.58 11.98 4.95
CA ASP A 113 -21.92 12.15 4.41
C ASP A 113 -22.42 10.93 3.59
N SER A 114 -21.99 9.72 3.97
CA SER A 114 -22.39 8.50 3.27
C SER A 114 -23.91 8.28 3.35
N GLU A 115 -24.51 7.94 2.21
CA GLU A 115 -25.96 7.69 2.10
C GLU A 115 -26.29 6.22 1.78
N VAL A 116 -25.30 5.44 1.35
CA VAL A 116 -25.39 4.00 1.16
C VAL A 116 -24.19 3.35 1.83
N LEU A 117 -24.40 2.20 2.47
CA LEU A 117 -23.33 1.37 3.04
C LEU A 117 -23.40 -0.04 2.47
N PHE A 118 -22.37 -0.45 1.71
CA PHE A 118 -22.11 -1.85 1.41
C PHE A 118 -21.24 -2.45 2.52
N TYR A 119 -21.62 -3.62 3.04
CA TYR A 119 -20.94 -4.19 4.19
C TYR A 119 -20.82 -5.72 4.15
N ALA A 120 -19.73 -6.24 4.75
CA ALA A 120 -19.53 -7.67 4.95
C ALA A 120 -20.26 -8.18 6.20
N GLU A 121 -20.56 -9.48 6.25
CA GLU A 121 -21.36 -10.17 7.28
C GLU A 121 -20.98 -9.78 8.73
N LYS A 122 -19.70 -9.63 9.02
CA LYS A 122 -19.24 -9.29 10.38
C LYS A 122 -19.83 -7.98 10.91
N PHE A 123 -20.31 -7.09 10.04
CA PHE A 123 -20.91 -5.80 10.40
C PHE A 123 -22.43 -5.86 10.53
N GLU A 124 -23.08 -6.96 10.15
CA GLU A 124 -24.53 -7.16 10.26
C GLU A 124 -25.04 -6.84 11.66
N GLN A 125 -24.32 -7.27 12.69
CA GLN A 125 -24.66 -7.03 14.10
C GLN A 125 -24.68 -5.56 14.53
N TYR A 126 -24.13 -4.65 13.72
CA TYR A 126 -24.06 -3.22 14.03
C TYR A 126 -25.08 -2.39 13.25
N ILE A 127 -25.82 -2.97 12.31
CA ILE A 127 -26.69 -2.23 11.39
C ILE A 127 -27.78 -1.45 12.13
N GLU A 128 -28.42 -2.04 13.15
CA GLU A 128 -29.43 -1.34 13.93
C GLU A 128 -28.86 -0.13 14.69
N GLU A 129 -27.64 -0.21 15.18
CA GLU A 129 -26.95 0.91 15.80
C GLU A 129 -26.54 1.96 14.75
N PHE A 130 -26.10 1.53 13.58
CA PHE A 130 -25.78 2.43 12.47
C PHE A 130 -27.03 3.19 12.01
N LYS A 131 -28.19 2.56 11.90
CA LYS A 131 -29.47 3.23 11.60
C LYS A 131 -29.76 4.38 12.59
N GLN A 132 -29.46 4.18 13.85
CA GLN A 132 -29.70 5.19 14.90
C GLN A 132 -28.65 6.31 14.88
N LYS A 133 -27.35 5.96 14.69
CA LYS A 133 -26.23 6.90 14.86
C LYS A 133 -25.75 7.54 13.57
N VAL A 134 -26.13 7.01 12.41
CA VAL A 134 -25.76 7.52 11.07
C VAL A 134 -27.01 7.75 10.23
N PRO A 135 -27.82 8.75 10.57
CA PRO A 135 -29.16 8.93 9.98
C PRO A 135 -29.15 9.30 8.49
N LYS A 136 -28.00 9.63 7.92
CA LYS A 136 -27.87 9.93 6.49
C LYS A 136 -27.87 8.68 5.62
N ILE A 137 -27.54 7.51 6.16
CA ILE A 137 -27.55 6.27 5.38
C ILE A 137 -29.01 5.86 5.14
N LYS A 138 -29.37 5.80 3.88
CA LYS A 138 -30.70 5.43 3.40
C LYS A 138 -30.82 3.94 3.13
N TYR A 139 -29.73 3.32 2.68
CA TYR A 139 -29.70 1.90 2.32
C TYR A 139 -28.44 1.21 2.85
N TYR A 140 -28.63 0.01 3.39
CA TYR A 140 -27.58 -0.89 3.84
C TYR A 140 -27.61 -2.13 2.94
N ILE A 141 -26.50 -2.51 2.34
CA ILE A 141 -26.42 -3.61 1.37
C ILE A 141 -25.38 -4.61 1.82
N GLY A 142 -25.84 -5.76 2.34
CA GLY A 142 -24.98 -6.81 2.87
C GLY A 142 -24.51 -7.78 1.79
N PHE A 143 -23.19 -8.00 1.68
CA PHE A 143 -22.60 -8.86 0.66
C PHE A 143 -23.07 -10.32 0.82
N GLU A 144 -23.10 -10.83 2.03
CA GLU A 144 -23.47 -12.20 2.34
C GLU A 144 -24.92 -12.33 2.83
N ARG A 145 -25.67 -11.24 2.91
CA ARG A 145 -27.07 -11.24 3.33
C ARG A 145 -27.96 -11.92 2.31
N ALA A 146 -28.84 -12.83 2.80
CA ALA A 146 -29.72 -13.60 1.93
C ALA A 146 -31.05 -12.88 1.59
N GLU A 147 -31.63 -12.18 2.57
CA GLU A 147 -32.97 -11.61 2.46
C GLU A 147 -32.99 -10.10 2.67
N ASP A 148 -33.92 -9.43 1.97
CA ASP A 148 -34.17 -8.01 2.14
C ASP A 148 -35.09 -7.79 3.35
N GLU A 149 -34.86 -6.70 4.08
CA GLU A 149 -35.70 -6.25 5.18
C GLU A 149 -35.65 -4.72 5.24
N ASP A 150 -36.77 -4.06 5.00
CA ASP A 150 -36.88 -2.61 4.91
C ASP A 150 -35.81 -1.99 3.98
N ASN A 151 -34.88 -1.21 4.54
CA ASN A 151 -33.78 -0.59 3.81
C ASN A 151 -32.45 -1.36 3.95
N VAL A 152 -32.49 -2.60 4.44
CA VAL A 152 -31.34 -3.51 4.52
C VAL A 152 -31.48 -4.59 3.46
N LEU A 153 -30.68 -4.52 2.43
CA LEU A 153 -30.82 -5.27 1.19
C LEU A 153 -29.75 -6.37 1.06
N SER A 154 -30.13 -7.45 0.39
CA SER A 154 -29.22 -8.49 -0.07
C SER A 154 -28.44 -7.99 -1.30
N TYR A 155 -27.12 -8.04 -1.30
CA TYR A 155 -26.31 -7.69 -2.47
C TYR A 155 -26.63 -8.54 -3.69
N ALA A 156 -26.83 -9.83 -3.51
CA ALA A 156 -27.18 -10.74 -4.61
C ALA A 156 -28.52 -10.35 -5.26
N LYS A 157 -29.54 -10.05 -4.44
CA LYS A 157 -30.84 -9.58 -4.95
C LYS A 157 -30.73 -8.18 -5.57
N PHE A 158 -30.00 -7.28 -4.94
CA PHE A 158 -29.72 -5.93 -5.44
C PHE A 158 -29.09 -5.96 -6.84
N LYS A 159 -28.03 -6.75 -7.03
CA LYS A 159 -27.36 -6.94 -8.34
C LYS A 159 -28.32 -7.56 -9.36
N LYS A 160 -29.14 -8.56 -8.96
CA LYS A 160 -30.14 -9.20 -9.82
C LYS A 160 -31.20 -8.21 -10.30
N ILE A 161 -31.73 -7.38 -9.41
CA ILE A 161 -32.70 -6.32 -9.78
C ILE A 161 -32.07 -5.35 -10.77
N GLY A 162 -30.84 -4.95 -10.56
CA GLY A 162 -30.10 -4.10 -11.50
C GLY A 162 -29.92 -4.75 -12.87
N LYS A 163 -29.58 -6.05 -12.91
CA LYS A 163 -29.48 -6.83 -14.14
C LYS A 163 -30.80 -6.84 -14.90
N GLU A 164 -31.91 -7.23 -14.24
CA GLU A 164 -33.24 -7.26 -14.85
C GLU A 164 -33.65 -5.87 -15.36
N SER A 165 -33.37 -4.80 -14.64
CA SER A 165 -33.65 -3.43 -15.07
C SER A 165 -32.81 -3.05 -16.29
N TYR A 166 -31.53 -3.39 -16.30
CA TYR A 166 -30.64 -3.15 -17.44
C TYR A 166 -31.07 -3.90 -18.70
N GLU A 167 -31.48 -5.17 -18.58
CA GLU A 167 -31.96 -6.02 -19.67
C GLU A 167 -33.32 -5.51 -20.23
N LYS A 168 -34.16 -4.88 -19.39
CA LYS A 168 -35.38 -4.21 -19.80
C LYS A 168 -35.16 -2.84 -20.47
N GLY A 169 -33.90 -2.42 -20.64
CA GLY A 169 -33.54 -1.22 -21.38
C GLY A 169 -33.14 -0.01 -20.55
N ASN A 170 -33.03 -0.11 -19.22
CA ASN A 170 -32.46 0.97 -18.41
C ASN A 170 -30.96 1.08 -18.66
N LYS A 171 -30.54 2.04 -19.47
CA LYS A 171 -29.14 2.31 -19.84
C LYS A 171 -28.59 3.57 -19.18
N GLU A 172 -29.28 4.14 -18.19
CA GLU A 172 -28.90 5.39 -17.55
C GLU A 172 -27.50 5.32 -16.97
N TYR A 173 -27.15 4.25 -16.22
CA TYR A 173 -25.80 4.07 -15.68
C TYR A 173 -24.72 4.04 -16.78
N GLU A 174 -24.99 3.34 -17.87
CA GLU A 174 -24.06 3.24 -19.00
C GLU A 174 -23.87 4.58 -19.72
N SER A 175 -24.90 5.44 -19.72
CA SER A 175 -24.87 6.77 -20.36
C SER A 175 -24.14 7.83 -19.53
N ILE A 176 -23.80 7.56 -18.24
CA ILE A 176 -23.12 8.53 -17.39
C ILE A 176 -21.77 8.92 -18.02
N VAL A 177 -21.53 10.23 -18.13
CA VAL A 177 -20.22 10.79 -18.46
C VAL A 177 -19.62 11.35 -17.18
N PRO A 178 -18.58 10.71 -16.62
CA PRO A 178 -17.96 11.17 -15.37
C PRO A 178 -17.26 12.52 -15.56
N ASP A 179 -17.49 13.46 -14.63
CA ASP A 179 -16.67 14.66 -14.51
C ASP A 179 -15.40 14.31 -13.73
N THR A 180 -14.31 14.12 -14.44
CA THR A 180 -13.04 13.64 -13.85
C THR A 180 -12.38 14.65 -12.92
N SER A 181 -12.81 15.91 -12.93
CA SER A 181 -12.28 16.96 -12.05
C SER A 181 -12.88 16.96 -10.65
N LYS A 182 -14.02 16.27 -10.46
CA LYS A 182 -14.74 16.21 -9.18
C LYS A 182 -14.22 15.13 -8.26
N LEU A 183 -14.53 15.29 -6.97
CA LEU A 183 -14.28 14.28 -5.95
C LEU A 183 -14.87 12.93 -6.38
N ARG A 184 -14.05 11.89 -6.33
CA ARG A 184 -14.41 10.53 -6.72
C ARG A 184 -14.15 9.51 -5.62
N LEU A 185 -13.05 9.67 -4.92
CA LEU A 185 -12.61 8.75 -3.88
C LEU A 185 -12.27 9.55 -2.61
N LEU A 186 -12.93 9.22 -1.50
CA LEU A 186 -12.75 9.86 -0.21
C LEU A 186 -12.15 8.84 0.77
N VAL A 187 -10.84 8.93 1.00
CA VAL A 187 -10.09 7.96 1.79
C VAL A 187 -9.73 8.54 3.16
N TYR A 188 -10.11 7.84 4.21
CA TYR A 188 -9.79 8.25 5.58
C TYR A 188 -8.45 7.70 6.03
N THR A 189 -7.58 8.60 6.49
CA THR A 189 -6.28 8.23 7.06
C THR A 189 -6.26 8.52 8.57
N SER A 190 -5.56 7.65 9.33
CA SER A 190 -5.39 7.85 10.77
C SER A 190 -4.60 9.14 11.04
N GLY A 191 -5.26 10.15 11.55
CA GLY A 191 -4.63 11.40 11.98
C GLY A 191 -3.82 11.22 13.27
N THR A 192 -2.76 12.00 13.43
CA THR A 192 -1.97 12.04 14.69
C THR A 192 -2.75 12.67 15.86
N THR A 193 -3.86 13.32 15.59
CA THR A 193 -4.73 14.02 16.55
C THR A 193 -5.96 13.23 16.98
N GLY A 194 -6.03 11.93 16.62
CA GLY A 194 -7.11 11.02 17.01
C GLY A 194 -8.29 10.95 16.02
N LEU A 195 -8.65 12.03 15.32
CA LEU A 195 -9.71 11.98 14.31
C LEU A 195 -9.15 11.68 12.92
N ALA A 196 -9.75 10.72 12.22
CA ALA A 196 -9.39 10.38 10.86
C ALA A 196 -9.67 11.55 9.91
N LYS A 197 -8.75 11.80 8.95
CA LYS A 197 -8.88 12.86 7.94
C LYS A 197 -9.31 12.26 6.62
N GLY A 198 -10.38 12.79 6.02
CA GLY A 198 -10.84 12.40 4.69
C GLY A 198 -10.01 13.07 3.59
N VAL A 199 -9.18 12.32 2.90
CA VAL A 199 -8.39 12.78 1.75
C VAL A 199 -9.29 12.77 0.51
N MET A 200 -9.44 13.91 -0.15
CA MET A 200 -10.28 14.07 -1.34
C MET A 200 -9.47 13.83 -2.61
N LEU A 201 -9.79 12.77 -3.35
CA LEU A 201 -9.16 12.45 -4.64
C LEU A 201 -10.16 12.57 -5.77
N SER A 202 -9.81 13.36 -6.80
CA SER A 202 -10.56 13.41 -8.05
C SER A 202 -10.24 12.19 -8.92
N GLU A 203 -11.11 11.88 -9.89
CA GLU A 203 -10.80 10.83 -10.86
C GLU A 203 -9.53 11.16 -11.67
N LYS A 204 -9.30 12.46 -11.97
CA LYS A 204 -8.09 12.93 -12.64
C LYS A 204 -6.82 12.56 -11.85
N ASN A 205 -6.86 12.65 -10.51
CA ASN A 205 -5.73 12.25 -9.69
C ASN A 205 -5.41 10.76 -9.86
N LEU A 206 -6.45 9.89 -9.88
CA LEU A 206 -6.30 8.44 -10.03
C LEU A 206 -5.77 8.08 -11.43
N VAL A 207 -6.30 8.71 -12.47
CA VAL A 207 -5.85 8.53 -13.87
C VAL A 207 -4.38 8.91 -14.02
N ALA A 208 -3.96 10.05 -13.46
CA ALA A 208 -2.57 10.51 -13.52
C ALA A 208 -1.63 9.51 -12.82
N ASP A 209 -2.02 8.99 -11.66
CA ASP A 209 -1.23 8.05 -10.89
C ASP A 209 -1.03 6.72 -11.64
N VAL A 210 -2.11 6.14 -12.16
CA VAL A 210 -2.07 4.88 -12.93
C VAL A 210 -1.23 5.04 -14.20
N TYR A 211 -1.50 6.08 -14.98
CA TYR A 211 -0.82 6.30 -16.26
C TYR A 211 0.68 6.53 -16.07
N HIS A 212 1.06 7.48 -15.21
CA HIS A 212 2.46 7.82 -15.01
C HIS A 212 3.22 6.80 -14.15
N GLY A 213 2.54 6.04 -13.31
CA GLY A 213 3.12 4.89 -12.61
C GLY A 213 3.59 3.82 -13.59
N LEU A 214 2.73 3.45 -14.56
CA LEU A 214 3.07 2.48 -15.62
C LEU A 214 4.15 2.97 -16.59
N GLU A 215 4.26 4.28 -16.83
CA GLU A 215 5.37 4.82 -17.64
C GLU A 215 6.74 4.57 -16.98
N VAL A 216 6.80 4.54 -15.65
CA VAL A 216 8.06 4.39 -14.89
C VAL A 216 8.39 2.94 -14.61
N SER A 217 7.41 2.13 -14.20
CA SER A 217 7.59 0.74 -13.83
C SER A 217 6.45 -0.12 -14.39
N THR A 218 6.79 -1.08 -15.25
CA THR A 218 5.78 -1.96 -15.86
C THR A 218 5.30 -3.03 -14.89
N VAL A 219 4.15 -3.61 -15.19
CA VAL A 219 3.62 -4.82 -14.53
C VAL A 219 3.47 -5.94 -15.56
N TYR A 220 3.01 -7.11 -15.14
CA TYR A 220 2.97 -8.31 -15.96
C TYR A 220 1.55 -8.89 -16.04
N ASP A 221 1.41 -10.08 -16.58
CA ASP A 221 0.13 -10.68 -16.94
C ASP A 221 -0.72 -11.13 -15.74
N THR A 222 -0.09 -11.54 -14.63
CA THR A 222 -0.81 -12.09 -13.46
C THR A 222 -0.26 -11.52 -12.16
N CYS A 223 -1.14 -10.99 -11.29
CA CYS A 223 -0.78 -10.53 -9.95
C CYS A 223 -1.53 -11.28 -8.84
N LEU A 224 -0.94 -11.29 -7.65
CA LEU A 224 -1.63 -11.63 -6.41
C LEU A 224 -1.94 -10.34 -5.64
N SER A 225 -3.22 -10.03 -5.46
CA SER A 225 -3.70 -8.89 -4.69
C SER A 225 -3.80 -9.26 -3.21
N VAL A 226 -3.03 -8.59 -2.35
CA VAL A 226 -2.83 -8.98 -0.94
C VAL A 226 -3.23 -7.88 0.04
N LEU A 227 -2.94 -6.61 -0.30
CA LEU A 227 -3.09 -5.51 0.62
C LEU A 227 -4.56 -5.07 0.74
N PRO A 228 -4.96 -4.38 1.83
CA PRO A 228 -6.36 -3.99 2.01
C PRO A 228 -6.86 -2.99 0.95
N TYR A 229 -8.05 -3.22 0.41
CA TYR A 229 -8.65 -2.39 -0.66
C TYR A 229 -9.06 -0.98 -0.22
N HIS A 230 -9.23 -0.74 1.07
CA HIS A 230 -9.49 0.62 1.56
C HIS A 230 -8.25 1.54 1.49
N HIS A 231 -7.06 1.00 1.22
CA HIS A 231 -5.84 1.77 1.00
C HIS A 231 -5.59 2.03 -0.48
N THR A 232 -5.28 3.29 -0.84
CA THR A 232 -4.96 3.69 -2.21
C THR A 232 -3.79 2.90 -2.81
N TYR A 233 -2.86 2.41 -1.99
CA TYR A 233 -1.74 1.61 -2.47
C TYR A 233 -2.23 0.33 -3.18
N GLU A 234 -3.18 -0.40 -2.62
CA GLU A 234 -3.75 -1.58 -3.29
C GLU A 234 -4.82 -1.16 -4.31
N ALA A 235 -5.76 -0.29 -3.92
CA ALA A 235 -6.89 0.03 -4.77
C ALA A 235 -6.50 0.75 -6.07
N VAL A 236 -5.47 1.60 -6.05
CA VAL A 236 -5.02 2.36 -7.23
C VAL A 236 -3.79 1.71 -7.85
N ALA A 237 -2.66 1.66 -7.11
CA ALA A 237 -1.40 1.14 -7.65
C ALA A 237 -1.42 -0.38 -7.86
N GLY A 238 -2.20 -1.14 -7.10
CA GLY A 238 -2.43 -2.58 -7.32
C GLY A 238 -3.51 -2.84 -8.37
N ILE A 239 -4.77 -2.50 -8.06
CA ILE A 239 -5.94 -2.91 -8.82
C ILE A 239 -6.11 -2.11 -10.13
N LEU A 240 -6.16 -0.75 -10.09
CA LEU A 240 -6.37 0.02 -11.30
C LEU A 240 -5.21 -0.12 -12.29
N VAL A 241 -3.98 -0.19 -11.82
CA VAL A 241 -2.79 -0.48 -12.65
C VAL A 241 -2.91 -1.85 -13.33
N ALA A 242 -3.29 -2.89 -12.57
CA ALA A 242 -3.49 -4.24 -13.11
C ALA A 242 -4.60 -4.28 -14.18
N LEU A 243 -5.74 -3.63 -13.93
CA LEU A 243 -6.85 -3.55 -14.87
C LEU A 243 -6.47 -2.80 -16.15
N HIS A 244 -5.74 -1.67 -16.04
CA HIS A 244 -5.25 -0.94 -17.21
C HIS A 244 -4.26 -1.78 -18.04
N HIS A 245 -3.42 -2.57 -17.38
CA HIS A 245 -2.47 -3.46 -18.04
C HIS A 245 -3.10 -4.77 -18.53
N HIS A 246 -4.39 -4.94 -18.36
CA HIS A 246 -5.15 -6.15 -18.69
C HIS A 246 -4.62 -7.40 -17.97
N ALA A 247 -4.11 -7.26 -16.74
CA ALA A 247 -3.60 -8.37 -15.95
C ALA A 247 -4.74 -9.20 -15.33
N THR A 248 -4.48 -10.48 -15.06
CA THR A 248 -5.32 -11.31 -14.20
C THR A 248 -5.01 -11.04 -12.74
N ILE A 249 -6.00 -10.60 -11.97
CA ILE A 249 -5.90 -10.29 -10.55
C ILE A 249 -6.35 -11.51 -9.74
N CYS A 250 -5.44 -12.14 -9.02
CA CYS A 250 -5.75 -13.22 -8.10
C CYS A 250 -5.99 -12.63 -6.71
N ILE A 251 -7.19 -12.79 -6.15
CA ILE A 251 -7.54 -12.21 -4.85
C ILE A 251 -7.05 -13.15 -3.75
N ASN A 252 -6.21 -12.63 -2.85
CA ASN A 252 -5.75 -13.37 -1.69
C ASN A 252 -6.83 -13.40 -0.61
N ASP A 253 -7.18 -14.60 -0.16
CA ASP A 253 -8.25 -14.83 0.83
C ASP A 253 -7.85 -14.39 2.25
N ASN A 254 -6.58 -14.65 2.64
CA ASN A 254 -6.09 -14.35 3.98
C ASN A 254 -4.58 -14.07 3.96
N LEU A 255 -4.12 -13.10 4.76
CA LEU A 255 -2.70 -12.75 4.87
C LEU A 255 -1.80 -13.93 5.30
N LYS A 256 -2.34 -14.89 6.04
CA LYS A 256 -1.61 -16.12 6.43
C LYS A 256 -1.39 -17.06 5.24
N ASN A 257 -2.20 -16.96 4.19
CA ASN A 257 -2.19 -17.82 3.01
C ASN A 257 -1.34 -17.28 1.86
N VAL A 258 -0.70 -16.13 1.98
CA VAL A 258 0.01 -15.47 0.86
C VAL A 258 0.98 -16.41 0.15
N LEU A 259 1.82 -17.16 0.87
CA LEU A 259 2.75 -18.12 0.24
C LEU A 259 2.04 -19.31 -0.41
N LYS A 260 0.94 -19.79 0.19
CA LYS A 260 0.09 -20.84 -0.40
C LYS A 260 -0.55 -20.33 -1.70
N ASN A 261 -1.04 -19.11 -1.70
CA ASN A 261 -1.68 -18.50 -2.86
C ASN A 261 -0.68 -18.11 -3.96
N ILE A 262 0.56 -17.75 -3.60
CA ILE A 262 1.66 -17.63 -4.59
C ILE A 262 1.89 -18.96 -5.32
N GLN A 263 1.86 -20.10 -4.61
CA GLN A 263 1.98 -21.43 -5.22
C GLN A 263 0.77 -21.79 -6.09
N LEU A 264 -0.43 -21.45 -5.62
CA LEU A 264 -1.69 -21.75 -6.31
C LEU A 264 -1.83 -20.98 -7.62
N TYR A 265 -1.67 -19.65 -7.54
CA TYR A 265 -1.95 -18.74 -8.65
C TYR A 265 -0.72 -18.44 -9.51
N LYS A 266 0.48 -18.70 -9.01
CA LYS A 266 1.76 -18.45 -9.70
C LYS A 266 1.85 -17.04 -10.29
N PRO A 267 1.69 -15.98 -9.48
CA PRO A 267 1.72 -14.62 -9.98
C PRO A 267 3.10 -14.24 -10.51
N GLU A 268 3.14 -13.31 -11.44
CA GLU A 268 4.39 -12.74 -11.97
C GLU A 268 4.83 -11.51 -11.16
N TYR A 269 3.88 -10.82 -10.53
CA TYR A 269 4.19 -9.70 -9.65
C TYR A 269 3.22 -9.62 -8.47
N ILE A 270 3.66 -8.90 -7.42
CA ILE A 270 2.91 -8.73 -6.18
C ILE A 270 3.27 -7.39 -5.53
N TYR A 271 2.25 -6.69 -5.02
CA TYR A 271 2.43 -5.50 -4.19
C TYR A 271 2.44 -5.90 -2.71
N LEU A 272 3.47 -5.46 -1.97
CA LEU A 272 3.65 -5.82 -0.58
C LEU A 272 4.09 -4.61 0.27
N VAL A 273 3.92 -4.72 1.58
CA VAL A 273 4.63 -3.88 2.54
C VAL A 273 5.95 -4.54 2.96
N PRO A 274 6.95 -3.78 3.46
CA PRO A 274 8.28 -4.29 3.81
C PRO A 274 8.27 -5.51 4.72
N ALA A 275 7.32 -5.60 5.66
CA ALA A 275 7.20 -6.73 6.58
C ALA A 275 7.07 -8.09 5.85
N PHE A 276 6.31 -8.16 4.76
CA PHE A 276 6.21 -9.40 3.97
C PHE A 276 7.51 -9.73 3.24
N ALA A 277 8.15 -8.74 2.62
CA ALA A 277 9.45 -8.94 1.97
C ALA A 277 10.51 -9.46 2.96
N GLU A 278 10.47 -8.97 4.19
CA GLU A 278 11.34 -9.42 5.27
C GLU A 278 11.04 -10.86 5.70
N VAL A 279 9.76 -11.22 5.84
CA VAL A 279 9.33 -12.61 6.13
C VAL A 279 9.81 -13.56 5.03
N PHE A 280 9.66 -13.18 3.76
CA PHE A 280 10.13 -13.99 2.64
C PHE A 280 11.65 -14.14 2.66
N TYR A 281 12.38 -13.06 2.87
CA TYR A 281 13.84 -13.06 3.02
C TYR A 281 14.30 -13.99 4.16
N LYS A 282 13.73 -13.82 5.36
CA LYS A 282 14.04 -14.65 6.53
C LYS A 282 13.74 -16.14 6.26
N LYS A 283 12.63 -16.45 5.61
CA LYS A 283 12.24 -17.84 5.27
C LYS A 283 13.23 -18.51 4.33
N VAL A 284 13.71 -17.81 3.30
CA VAL A 284 14.72 -18.35 2.39
C VAL A 284 16.02 -18.67 3.14
N TRP A 285 16.51 -17.74 3.97
CA TRP A 285 17.74 -17.94 4.74
C TRP A 285 17.60 -19.02 5.81
N SER A 286 16.46 -19.09 6.50
CA SER A 286 16.19 -20.14 7.50
C SER A 286 16.17 -21.52 6.84
N ASN A 287 15.51 -21.66 5.68
CA ASN A 287 15.52 -22.91 4.92
C ASN A 287 16.92 -23.29 4.42
N ALA A 288 17.70 -22.31 3.94
CA ALA A 288 19.08 -22.56 3.52
C ALA A 288 19.95 -23.04 4.69
N LYS A 289 19.77 -22.45 5.89
CA LYS A 289 20.48 -22.82 7.11
C LYS A 289 20.09 -24.22 7.58
N SER A 290 18.79 -24.53 7.67
CA SER A 290 18.30 -25.83 8.12
C SER A 290 18.72 -26.98 7.21
N THR A 291 18.95 -26.70 5.92
CA THR A 291 19.45 -27.68 4.93
C THR A 291 20.99 -27.65 4.77
N GLY A 292 21.72 -26.86 5.57
CA GLY A 292 23.18 -26.72 5.48
C GLY A 292 23.70 -26.03 4.21
N LYS A 293 22.81 -25.34 3.46
CA LYS A 293 23.12 -24.72 2.15
C LYS A 293 23.36 -23.20 2.23
N ASP A 294 23.39 -22.61 3.41
CA ASP A 294 23.53 -21.16 3.59
C ASP A 294 24.84 -20.60 3.03
N LYS A 295 25.97 -21.33 3.21
CA LYS A 295 27.27 -20.97 2.63
C LYS A 295 27.25 -21.05 1.11
N ILE A 296 26.61 -22.10 0.56
CA ILE A 296 26.48 -22.30 -0.88
C ILE A 296 25.63 -21.16 -1.46
N LEU A 297 24.51 -20.80 -0.83
CA LEU A 297 23.65 -19.69 -1.25
C LEU A 297 24.44 -18.37 -1.32
N LYS A 298 25.26 -18.07 -0.31
CA LYS A 298 26.14 -16.87 -0.31
C LYS A 298 27.09 -16.88 -1.52
N ILE A 299 27.75 -17.99 -1.77
CA ILE A 299 28.69 -18.14 -2.89
C ILE A 299 27.94 -17.98 -4.23
N MET A 300 26.79 -18.63 -4.39
CA MET A 300 25.96 -18.54 -5.59
C MET A 300 25.51 -17.10 -5.89
N ILE A 301 25.14 -16.32 -4.87
CA ILE A 301 24.79 -14.89 -4.99
C ILE A 301 25.99 -14.11 -5.52
N VAL A 302 27.18 -14.32 -5.00
CA VAL A 302 28.40 -13.62 -5.44
C VAL A 302 28.72 -14.00 -6.91
N VAL A 303 28.71 -15.29 -7.25
CA VAL A 303 28.95 -15.79 -8.61
C VAL A 303 27.92 -15.21 -9.58
N SER A 304 26.63 -15.27 -9.23
CA SER A 304 25.56 -14.71 -10.04
C SER A 304 25.78 -13.23 -10.35
N ASN A 305 26.14 -12.44 -9.34
CA ASN A 305 26.38 -11.00 -9.48
C ASN A 305 27.63 -10.70 -10.35
N ILE A 306 28.66 -11.54 -10.31
CA ILE A 306 29.84 -11.43 -11.18
C ILE A 306 29.46 -11.75 -12.63
N LEU A 307 28.73 -12.84 -12.87
CA LEU A 307 28.27 -13.24 -14.21
C LEU A 307 27.39 -12.16 -14.86
N ARG A 308 26.51 -11.55 -14.09
CA ARG A 308 25.67 -10.44 -14.58
C ARG A 308 26.48 -9.22 -15.06
N LYS A 309 27.62 -8.92 -14.42
CA LYS A 309 28.48 -7.80 -14.86
C LYS A 309 29.08 -8.03 -16.25
N ILE A 310 29.20 -9.28 -16.69
CA ILE A 310 29.67 -9.66 -18.02
C ILE A 310 28.52 -10.07 -18.98
N GLY A 311 27.26 -9.71 -18.62
CA GLY A 311 26.08 -9.93 -19.45
C GLY A 311 25.47 -11.34 -19.38
N ILE A 312 25.93 -12.21 -18.48
CA ILE A 312 25.42 -13.57 -18.33
C ILE A 312 24.44 -13.63 -17.16
N ASP A 313 23.15 -13.83 -17.44
CA ASP A 313 22.11 -14.00 -16.41
C ASP A 313 21.70 -15.47 -16.28
N LEU A 314 22.13 -16.09 -15.19
CA LEU A 314 21.78 -17.47 -14.82
C LEU A 314 20.94 -17.55 -13.54
N ARG A 315 20.39 -16.43 -13.06
CA ARG A 315 19.68 -16.35 -11.76
C ARG A 315 18.57 -17.40 -11.65
N LYS A 316 17.69 -17.48 -12.64
CA LYS A 316 16.58 -18.45 -12.63
C LYS A 316 17.06 -19.89 -12.54
N LYS A 317 18.19 -20.23 -13.18
CA LYS A 317 18.79 -21.58 -13.14
C LYS A 317 19.50 -21.85 -11.81
N LEU A 318 20.31 -20.91 -11.32
CA LEU A 318 21.08 -21.05 -10.09
C LEU A 318 20.18 -21.12 -8.84
N PHE A 319 19.09 -20.35 -8.83
CA PHE A 319 18.18 -20.26 -7.69
C PHE A 319 16.84 -20.94 -7.93
N LYS A 320 16.82 -21.99 -8.76
CA LYS A 320 15.61 -22.71 -9.19
C LYS A 320 14.71 -23.09 -8.01
N SER A 321 15.25 -23.68 -6.94
CA SER A 321 14.48 -24.08 -5.76
C SER A 321 13.82 -22.90 -5.03
N ILE A 322 14.43 -21.71 -5.08
CA ILE A 322 13.84 -20.49 -4.51
C ILE A 322 12.72 -20.01 -5.42
N HIS A 323 12.91 -19.98 -6.74
CA HIS A 323 11.86 -19.62 -7.68
C HIS A 323 10.66 -20.58 -7.57
N GLU A 324 10.89 -21.89 -7.48
CA GLU A 324 9.85 -22.90 -7.26
C GLU A 324 9.07 -22.62 -5.96
N ALA A 325 9.74 -22.21 -4.87
CA ALA A 325 9.09 -21.82 -3.62
C ALA A 325 8.22 -20.55 -3.75
N PHE A 326 8.48 -19.72 -4.75
CA PHE A 326 7.66 -18.54 -5.12
C PHE A 326 6.81 -18.78 -6.38
N GLY A 327 6.38 -20.03 -6.65
CA GLY A 327 5.47 -20.37 -7.76
C GLY A 327 6.10 -20.38 -9.14
N ASP A 328 7.42 -20.28 -9.25
CA ASP A 328 8.26 -20.32 -10.46
C ASP A 328 8.04 -19.17 -11.47
N ARG A 329 7.02 -18.36 -11.30
CA ARG A 329 6.70 -17.23 -12.20
C ARG A 329 6.94 -15.85 -11.61
N LEU A 330 7.20 -15.73 -10.31
CA LEU A 330 7.38 -14.44 -9.66
C LEU A 330 8.62 -13.71 -10.20
N ILE A 331 8.40 -12.57 -10.84
CA ILE A 331 9.41 -11.73 -11.47
C ILE A 331 9.66 -10.49 -10.61
N LYS A 332 8.58 -9.90 -10.02
CA LYS A 332 8.63 -8.60 -9.38
C LYS A 332 7.89 -8.58 -8.05
N ILE A 333 8.51 -7.93 -7.08
CA ILE A 333 7.88 -7.52 -5.82
C ILE A 333 7.95 -5.99 -5.75
N VAL A 334 6.81 -5.30 -5.72
CA VAL A 334 6.75 -3.87 -5.50
C VAL A 334 6.51 -3.61 -4.01
N VAL A 335 7.36 -2.82 -3.39
CA VAL A 335 7.29 -2.52 -1.96
C VAL A 335 7.08 -1.04 -1.72
N GLY A 336 6.11 -0.73 -0.88
CA GLY A 336 5.77 0.65 -0.51
C GLY A 336 5.17 0.76 0.88
N GLY A 337 4.82 1.98 1.28
CA GLY A 337 4.15 2.28 2.55
C GLY A 337 5.06 2.39 3.77
N ALA A 338 6.28 1.85 3.74
CA ALA A 338 7.31 2.01 4.75
C ALA A 338 8.70 1.73 4.13
N PRO A 339 9.82 2.13 4.78
CA PRO A 339 11.16 1.80 4.32
C PRO A 339 11.40 0.28 4.30
N VAL A 340 12.11 -0.20 3.29
CA VAL A 340 12.62 -1.58 3.22
C VAL A 340 14.13 -1.59 3.31
N ARG A 341 14.68 -2.52 4.10
CA ARG A 341 16.14 -2.64 4.24
C ARG A 341 16.81 -2.94 2.90
N LYS A 342 17.85 -2.18 2.58
CA LYS A 342 18.62 -2.28 1.34
C LYS A 342 19.12 -3.71 1.03
N GLU A 343 19.49 -4.47 2.09
CA GLU A 343 19.96 -5.84 1.96
C GLU A 343 18.89 -6.77 1.38
N ILE A 344 17.62 -6.56 1.74
CA ILE A 344 16.49 -7.34 1.24
C ILE A 344 16.31 -7.08 -0.25
N GLY A 345 16.31 -5.81 -0.67
CA GLY A 345 16.24 -5.47 -2.10
C GLY A 345 17.39 -6.05 -2.91
N LYS A 346 18.63 -5.92 -2.40
CA LYS A 346 19.81 -6.51 -3.04
C LYS A 346 19.71 -8.04 -3.14
N PHE A 347 19.21 -8.69 -2.10
CA PHE A 347 19.04 -10.14 -2.09
C PHE A 347 18.07 -10.59 -3.19
N PHE A 348 16.84 -10.06 -3.24
CA PHE A 348 15.86 -10.43 -4.23
C PHE A 348 16.34 -10.15 -5.64
N ASN A 349 16.94 -8.98 -5.89
CA ASN A 349 17.53 -8.64 -7.18
C ASN A 349 18.68 -9.61 -7.57
N SER A 350 19.45 -10.12 -6.61
CA SER A 350 20.55 -11.07 -6.87
C SER A 350 20.07 -12.47 -7.22
N ILE A 351 18.88 -12.85 -6.79
CA ILE A 351 18.28 -14.16 -7.09
C ILE A 351 17.34 -14.13 -8.31
N GLY A 352 17.08 -12.95 -8.89
CA GLY A 352 16.28 -12.82 -10.11
C GLY A 352 14.81 -12.50 -9.87
N ILE A 353 14.46 -11.99 -8.71
CA ILE A 353 13.17 -11.38 -8.40
C ILE A 353 13.42 -9.90 -8.16
N ASP A 354 12.89 -9.04 -9.04
CA ASP A 354 13.14 -7.60 -8.94
C ASP A 354 12.31 -7.00 -7.80
N LEU A 355 12.98 -6.56 -6.73
CA LEU A 355 12.33 -5.82 -5.66
C LEU A 355 12.43 -4.33 -5.97
N ILE A 356 11.28 -3.71 -6.18
CA ILE A 356 11.11 -2.31 -6.59
C ILE A 356 10.53 -1.51 -5.42
N ASN A 357 11.28 -0.52 -4.94
CA ASN A 357 10.79 0.39 -3.92
C ASN A 357 10.03 1.55 -4.54
N GLY A 358 8.87 1.90 -3.94
CA GLY A 358 8.13 3.11 -4.25
C GLY A 358 7.84 3.93 -2.99
N TYR A 359 7.69 5.22 -3.16
CA TYR A 359 7.25 6.16 -2.13
C TYR A 359 5.94 6.81 -2.55
N GLY A 360 5.02 6.83 -1.61
CA GLY A 360 3.72 7.43 -1.82
C GLY A 360 2.94 7.62 -0.52
N ILE A 361 1.93 8.44 -0.61
CA ILE A 361 1.02 8.81 0.47
C ILE A 361 -0.38 8.98 -0.10
N THR A 362 -1.39 8.77 0.70
CA THR A 362 -2.80 8.85 0.25
C THR A 362 -3.11 10.18 -0.43
N GLU A 363 -2.54 11.28 0.06
CA GLU A 363 -2.67 12.63 -0.48
C GLU A 363 -2.05 12.81 -1.88
N CYS A 364 -1.35 11.80 -2.41
CA CYS A 364 -0.78 11.78 -3.75
C CYS A 364 -1.26 10.60 -4.62
N SER A 365 -2.35 9.93 -4.30
CA SER A 365 -3.18 9.01 -5.11
C SER A 365 -2.68 7.60 -5.46
N PRO A 366 -1.70 6.95 -4.86
CA PRO A 366 -0.82 7.38 -3.78
C PRO A 366 0.62 7.74 -4.22
N LEU A 367 1.03 7.46 -5.46
CA LEU A 367 2.44 7.33 -5.86
C LEU A 367 3.11 8.68 -6.13
N VAL A 368 4.24 8.94 -5.49
CA VAL A 368 5.09 10.12 -5.75
C VAL A 368 6.31 9.74 -6.57
N SER A 369 6.98 8.66 -6.19
CA SER A 369 8.18 8.15 -6.87
C SER A 369 8.29 6.65 -6.79
N VAL A 370 8.96 6.03 -7.76
CA VAL A 370 9.20 4.59 -7.81
C VAL A 370 10.51 4.30 -8.54
N ASN A 371 11.22 3.25 -8.11
CA ASN A 371 12.36 2.75 -8.85
C ASN A 371 11.94 2.22 -10.22
N GLN A 372 12.74 2.51 -11.23
CA GLN A 372 12.55 1.94 -12.57
C GLN A 372 13.13 0.53 -12.65
N ASP A 373 12.55 -0.31 -13.48
CA ASP A 373 13.00 -1.69 -13.67
C ASP A 373 14.47 -1.78 -14.09
N LYS A 374 14.90 -0.92 -15.02
CA LYS A 374 16.29 -0.87 -15.52
C LYS A 374 17.22 0.03 -14.69
N PHE A 375 16.68 0.80 -13.75
CA PHE A 375 17.40 1.79 -12.94
C PHE A 375 17.04 1.68 -11.47
N ASN A 376 17.02 0.44 -10.98
CA ASN A 376 16.63 0.10 -9.62
C ASN A 376 17.81 0.21 -8.66
N ASP A 377 17.73 1.14 -7.71
CA ASP A 377 18.64 1.22 -6.56
C ASP A 377 17.86 0.94 -5.27
N PRO A 378 18.09 -0.22 -4.63
CA PRO A 378 17.40 -0.59 -3.39
C PRO A 378 17.58 0.36 -2.21
N SER A 379 18.50 1.33 -2.30
CA SER A 379 18.68 2.35 -1.27
C SER A 379 17.83 3.61 -1.48
N THR A 380 17.06 3.66 -2.58
CA THR A 380 16.22 4.79 -2.96
C THR A 380 14.77 4.36 -3.17
N VAL A 381 13.90 5.33 -3.28
CA VAL A 381 12.51 5.13 -3.71
C VAL A 381 12.31 5.60 -5.16
N GLY A 382 13.40 5.71 -5.92
CA GLY A 382 13.42 5.98 -7.35
C GLY A 382 13.19 7.44 -7.75
N LEU A 383 12.68 7.59 -8.97
CA LEU A 383 12.44 8.89 -9.58
C LEU A 383 10.98 9.31 -9.37
N PRO A 384 10.70 10.62 -9.26
CA PRO A 384 9.34 11.12 -9.26
C PRO A 384 8.61 10.75 -10.56
N LEU A 385 7.29 10.55 -10.47
CA LEU A 385 6.44 10.37 -11.65
C LEU A 385 6.54 11.58 -12.58
N ARG A 386 6.28 11.39 -13.87
CA ARG A 386 6.35 12.48 -14.85
C ARG A 386 5.35 13.60 -14.61
N CYS A 387 4.22 13.33 -13.99
CA CYS A 387 3.24 14.34 -13.56
C CYS A 387 3.65 15.06 -12.27
N VAL A 388 4.72 14.64 -11.61
CA VAL A 388 5.16 15.15 -10.31
C VAL A 388 6.35 16.08 -10.45
N GLN A 389 6.20 17.31 -9.95
CA GLN A 389 7.30 18.19 -9.60
C GLN A 389 7.65 17.98 -8.14
N LEU A 390 8.93 17.80 -7.84
CA LEU A 390 9.42 17.55 -6.49
C LEU A 390 10.49 18.59 -6.13
N LYS A 391 10.38 19.16 -4.93
CA LYS A 391 11.42 19.98 -4.32
C LYS A 391 11.62 19.60 -2.86
N LEU A 392 12.75 20.00 -2.30
CA LEU A 392 13.03 19.92 -0.88
C LEU A 392 12.97 21.32 -0.28
N ASP A 393 12.20 21.49 0.80
CA ASP A 393 12.14 22.72 1.58
C ASP A 393 12.89 22.56 2.91
N ASN A 394 13.38 23.68 3.48
CA ASN A 394 14.10 23.69 4.76
C ASN A 394 15.31 22.74 4.76
N ILE A 395 16.15 22.86 3.72
CA ILE A 395 17.29 21.96 3.53
C ILE A 395 18.32 22.15 4.65
N THR A 396 18.68 21.06 5.32
CA THR A 396 19.73 21.02 6.34
C THR A 396 21.14 21.06 5.71
N PRO A 397 22.20 21.35 6.50
CA PRO A 397 23.58 21.26 6.01
C PRO A 397 23.95 19.88 5.45
N GLU A 398 23.29 18.83 5.90
CA GLU A 398 23.46 17.46 5.43
C GLU A 398 22.71 17.17 4.11
N GLY A 399 21.99 18.16 3.56
CA GLY A 399 21.25 18.08 2.30
C GLY A 399 19.88 17.39 2.42
N GLU A 400 19.34 17.28 3.63
CA GLU A 400 17.99 16.77 3.90
C GLU A 400 16.98 17.90 3.92
N GLY A 401 15.80 17.68 3.37
CA GLY A 401 14.73 18.69 3.40
C GLY A 401 13.34 18.04 3.42
N GLU A 402 12.34 18.84 3.77
CA GLU A 402 10.94 18.44 3.68
C GLU A 402 10.56 18.23 2.22
N ILE A 403 10.02 17.07 1.90
CA ILE A 403 9.58 16.71 0.55
C ILE A 403 8.30 17.46 0.24
N CYS A 404 8.34 18.32 -0.79
CA CYS A 404 7.18 19.02 -1.30
C CYS A 404 6.86 18.54 -2.70
N VAL A 405 5.58 18.27 -2.97
CA VAL A 405 5.08 17.67 -4.20
C VAL A 405 4.05 18.57 -4.86
N LYS A 406 4.14 18.73 -6.18
CA LYS A 406 3.12 19.38 -7.01
C LYS A 406 2.88 18.52 -8.24
N GLY A 407 1.61 18.22 -8.55
CA GLY A 407 1.29 17.39 -9.71
C GLY A 407 -0.19 17.03 -9.80
N ASP A 408 -0.54 16.40 -10.93
CA ASP A 408 -1.93 16.00 -11.21
C ASP A 408 -2.43 14.87 -10.30
N ASN A 409 -1.54 14.17 -9.60
CA ASN A 409 -1.85 13.15 -8.61
C ASN A 409 -2.07 13.69 -7.19
N VAL A 410 -1.84 14.99 -6.94
CA VAL A 410 -2.01 15.61 -5.62
C VAL A 410 -3.50 15.82 -5.32
N MET A 411 -3.91 15.52 -4.11
CA MET A 411 -5.29 15.62 -3.61
C MET A 411 -5.92 16.99 -3.81
N MET A 412 -7.24 17.04 -3.79
CA MET A 412 -8.01 18.29 -3.77
C MET A 412 -7.94 19.01 -2.40
N GLY A 413 -7.65 18.29 -1.33
CA GLY A 413 -7.60 18.75 0.06
C GLY A 413 -8.22 17.75 1.03
N TYR A 414 -8.41 18.17 2.28
CA TYR A 414 -9.08 17.37 3.31
C TYR A 414 -10.57 17.73 3.39
N TYR A 415 -11.42 16.71 3.34
CA TYR A 415 -12.88 16.85 3.36
C TYR A 415 -13.36 17.53 4.65
N LYS A 416 -14.16 18.60 4.50
CA LYS A 416 -14.65 19.45 5.62
C LYS A 416 -13.55 20.00 6.54
N ASN A 417 -12.32 20.12 6.04
CA ASN A 417 -11.21 20.62 6.84
C ASN A 417 -10.33 21.59 6.02
N PRO A 418 -10.84 22.78 5.67
CA PRO A 418 -10.13 23.77 4.87
C PRO A 418 -8.89 24.34 5.60
N GLU A 419 -8.94 24.46 6.93
CA GLU A 419 -7.81 24.94 7.72
C GLU A 419 -6.62 23.98 7.58
N LYS A 420 -6.87 22.69 7.79
CA LYS A 420 -5.81 21.68 7.65
C LYS A 420 -5.32 21.55 6.21
N THR A 421 -6.19 21.77 5.24
CA THR A 421 -5.81 21.82 3.82
C THR A 421 -4.84 22.98 3.57
N ALA A 422 -5.15 24.18 4.06
CA ALA A 422 -4.30 25.36 3.90
C ALA A 422 -2.94 25.26 4.62
N GLU A 423 -2.85 24.45 5.69
CA GLU A 423 -1.56 24.18 6.35
C GLU A 423 -0.58 23.44 5.45
N VAL A 424 -1.07 22.46 4.66
CA VAL A 424 -0.24 21.51 3.91
C VAL A 424 -0.21 21.77 2.41
N LEU A 425 -1.22 22.44 1.86
CA LEU A 425 -1.34 22.72 0.43
C LEU A 425 -1.25 24.23 0.18
N LYS A 426 -0.11 24.70 -0.37
CA LYS A 426 0.19 26.12 -0.62
C LYS A 426 0.67 26.31 -2.05
N ASP A 427 0.03 27.16 -2.80
CA ASP A 427 0.37 27.50 -4.21
C ASP A 427 0.48 26.25 -5.11
N GLY A 428 -0.36 25.24 -4.82
CA GLY A 428 -0.36 23.95 -5.51
C GLY A 428 0.77 23.01 -5.08
N TRP A 429 1.60 23.37 -4.09
CA TRP A 429 2.60 22.52 -3.47
C TRP A 429 2.03 21.87 -2.21
N PHE A 430 2.11 20.56 -2.14
CA PHE A 430 1.75 19.77 -0.99
C PHE A 430 3.00 19.44 -0.16
N ASN A 431 2.99 19.86 1.10
CA ASN A 431 4.02 19.56 2.09
C ASN A 431 3.72 18.20 2.71
N THR A 432 4.54 17.20 2.39
CA THR A 432 4.24 15.80 2.76
C THR A 432 4.44 15.50 4.25
N GLY A 433 5.24 16.32 4.94
CA GLY A 433 5.72 16.02 6.28
C GLY A 433 6.74 14.89 6.35
N ASP A 434 7.22 14.40 5.21
CA ASP A 434 8.32 13.47 5.09
C ASP A 434 9.60 14.24 4.71
N TYR A 435 10.74 13.80 5.22
CA TYR A 435 12.06 14.34 4.89
C TYR A 435 12.82 13.39 3.99
N GLY A 436 13.65 13.95 3.13
CA GLY A 436 14.45 13.16 2.20
C GLY A 436 15.62 13.89 1.60
N LYS A 437 16.33 13.17 0.74
CA LYS A 437 17.45 13.65 -0.08
C LYS A 437 17.23 13.28 -1.53
N ILE A 438 17.80 14.05 -2.44
CA ILE A 438 17.88 13.71 -3.86
C ILE A 438 19.34 13.42 -4.19
N ASN A 439 19.64 12.22 -4.69
CA ASN A 439 21.00 11.86 -5.07
C ASN A 439 21.41 12.49 -6.43
N SER A 440 22.69 12.34 -6.80
CA SER A 440 23.23 12.87 -8.06
C SER A 440 22.56 12.32 -9.33
N LYS A 441 21.80 11.24 -9.20
CA LYS A 441 21.05 10.61 -10.30
C LYS A 441 19.58 11.09 -10.36
N GLY A 442 19.17 11.97 -9.44
CA GLY A 442 17.80 12.48 -9.33
C GLY A 442 16.85 11.55 -8.56
N GLN A 443 17.34 10.45 -7.98
CA GLN A 443 16.50 9.52 -7.21
C GLN A 443 16.31 10.04 -5.78
N LEU A 444 15.09 9.86 -5.27
CA LEU A 444 14.67 10.24 -3.93
C LEU A 444 15.05 9.17 -2.89
N LEU A 445 15.57 9.62 -1.76
CA LEU A 445 15.81 8.83 -0.55
C LEU A 445 14.96 9.42 0.57
N ILE A 446 14.19 8.61 1.24
CA ILE A 446 13.42 9.01 2.42
C ILE A 446 14.32 8.86 3.66
N THR A 447 14.40 9.89 4.48
CA THR A 447 15.24 9.88 5.70
C THR A 447 14.40 9.79 6.98
N GLY A 448 13.15 10.26 6.96
CA GLY A 448 12.25 10.12 8.10
C GLY A 448 11.04 11.03 8.04
N ARG A 449 10.32 11.13 9.17
CA ARG A 449 9.14 11.98 9.29
C ARG A 449 9.41 13.22 10.13
N LYS A 450 8.91 14.38 9.68
CA LYS A 450 9.02 15.66 10.39
C LYS A 450 8.55 15.58 11.84
N LYS A 451 7.43 14.91 12.08
CA LYS A 451 6.85 14.75 13.42
C LYS A 451 7.67 13.86 14.37
N ASN A 452 8.55 13.01 13.82
CA ASN A 452 9.40 12.10 14.58
C ASN A 452 10.83 12.66 14.75
N LEU A 453 11.10 13.83 14.14
CA LEU A 453 12.40 14.47 14.21
C LEU A 453 12.79 14.77 15.65
N ILE A 454 13.94 14.26 16.08
CA ILE A 454 14.56 14.54 17.37
C ILE A 454 15.57 15.66 17.13
N VAL A 455 15.40 16.78 17.81
CA VAL A 455 16.34 17.90 17.76
C VAL A 455 17.16 17.89 19.04
N LEU A 456 18.42 17.46 18.94
CA LEU A 456 19.32 17.41 20.08
C LEU A 456 19.73 18.82 20.55
N GLU A 457 20.14 18.94 21.83
CA GLU A 457 20.62 20.20 22.43
C GLU A 457 21.71 20.92 21.61
N ASN A 458 22.54 20.15 20.91
CA ASN A 458 23.60 20.68 20.04
C ASN A 458 23.06 21.14 18.66
N GLY A 459 21.74 21.22 18.46
CA GLY A 459 21.08 21.63 17.23
C GLY A 459 21.11 20.59 16.11
N LYS A 460 21.59 19.37 16.35
CA LYS A 460 21.60 18.31 15.33
C LYS A 460 20.25 17.62 15.23
N ASN A 461 19.79 17.47 13.99
CA ASN A 461 18.59 16.73 13.62
C ASN A 461 18.88 15.24 13.54
N VAL A 462 18.04 14.43 14.17
CA VAL A 462 18.11 12.97 14.13
C VAL A 462 16.77 12.41 13.71
N PHE A 463 16.74 11.69 12.61
CA PHE A 463 15.59 10.89 12.20
C PHE A 463 15.72 9.51 12.80
N PRO A 464 14.83 9.13 13.73
CA PRO A 464 14.94 7.86 14.44
C PRO A 464 14.82 6.65 13.50
N GLU A 465 14.06 6.78 12.41
CA GLU A 465 13.85 5.72 11.42
C GLU A 465 15.16 5.24 10.80
N GLU A 466 16.11 6.13 10.56
CA GLU A 466 17.44 5.77 10.05
C GLU A 466 18.19 4.82 11.02
N ILE A 467 18.12 5.11 12.30
CA ILE A 467 18.82 4.31 13.34
C ILE A 467 18.09 2.98 13.55
N GLU A 468 16.77 3.01 13.55
CA GLU A 468 15.91 1.82 13.69
C GLU A 468 16.19 0.80 12.59
N GLU A 469 16.46 1.25 11.35
CA GLU A 469 16.84 0.36 10.25
C GLU A 469 18.10 -0.47 10.57
N TYR A 470 19.10 0.15 11.17
CA TYR A 470 20.31 -0.56 11.60
C TYR A 470 20.03 -1.56 12.73
N ILE A 471 19.22 -1.17 13.71
CA ILE A 471 18.88 -2.02 14.86
C ILE A 471 18.00 -3.21 14.43
N MET A 472 17.06 -3.00 13.51
CA MET A 472 16.24 -4.07 12.90
C MET A 472 17.07 -5.08 12.11
N GLY A 473 18.32 -4.76 11.77
CA GLY A 473 19.29 -5.70 11.19
C GLY A 473 19.77 -6.77 12.16
N ILE A 474 19.60 -6.61 13.46
CA ILE A 474 19.99 -7.58 14.49
C ILE A 474 18.99 -8.76 14.46
N PRO A 475 19.46 -10.02 14.31
CA PRO A 475 18.57 -11.16 13.99
C PRO A 475 17.45 -11.45 14.98
N TYR A 476 17.65 -11.12 16.27
CA TYR A 476 16.67 -11.39 17.33
C TYR A 476 15.91 -10.14 17.78
N VAL A 477 16.10 -8.98 17.14
CA VAL A 477 15.21 -7.81 17.29
C VAL A 477 13.98 -8.02 16.42
N GLN A 478 12.81 -7.95 17.05
CA GLN A 478 11.52 -8.05 16.39
C GLN A 478 10.94 -6.68 16.07
N GLU A 479 11.05 -5.74 17.03
CA GLU A 479 10.55 -4.37 16.89
C GLU A 479 11.49 -3.40 17.62
N VAL A 480 11.53 -2.15 17.12
CA VAL A 480 12.31 -1.07 17.75
C VAL A 480 11.65 0.28 17.52
N ILE A 481 11.75 1.14 18.54
CA ILE A 481 11.52 2.59 18.45
C ILE A 481 12.73 3.29 19.03
N VAL A 482 13.25 4.27 18.29
CA VAL A 482 14.25 5.21 18.82
C VAL A 482 13.56 6.53 19.18
N LYS A 483 13.84 7.03 20.37
CA LYS A 483 13.30 8.30 20.89
C LYS A 483 14.39 9.11 21.57
N GLY A 484 14.19 10.42 21.69
CA GLY A 484 15.05 11.30 22.43
C GLY A 484 14.96 11.06 23.94
N ILE A 485 16.07 11.27 24.64
CA ILE A 485 16.11 11.32 26.10
C ILE A 485 16.02 12.78 26.51
N LYS A 486 14.96 13.15 27.23
CA LYS A 486 14.77 14.52 27.69
C LYS A 486 15.38 14.72 29.07
N ASN A 487 16.05 15.88 29.25
CA ASN A 487 16.46 16.35 30.56
C ASN A 487 15.30 17.04 31.30
N ASP A 488 15.54 17.52 32.52
CA ASP A 488 14.54 18.16 33.38
C ASP A 488 13.93 19.45 32.78
N ILE A 489 14.61 20.09 31.82
CA ILE A 489 14.12 21.28 31.11
C ILE A 489 13.50 20.97 29.75
N GLY A 490 13.36 19.67 29.39
CA GLY A 490 12.69 19.20 28.20
C GLY A 490 13.55 19.15 26.93
N SER A 491 14.86 19.44 27.02
CA SER A 491 15.79 19.33 25.87
C SER A 491 16.25 17.89 25.65
N GLU A 492 16.41 17.51 24.39
CA GLU A 492 16.85 16.16 23.99
C GLU A 492 18.38 16.03 24.13
N THR A 493 18.85 15.26 25.12
CA THR A 493 20.29 15.11 25.45
C THR A 493 20.93 13.88 24.85
N GLY A 494 20.15 12.92 24.40
CA GLY A 494 20.63 11.67 23.86
C GLY A 494 19.53 10.84 23.20
N LEU A 495 19.84 9.61 22.83
CA LEU A 495 18.92 8.70 22.14
C LEU A 495 18.73 7.41 22.93
N CYS A 496 17.49 7.00 23.09
CA CYS A 496 17.10 5.72 23.67
C CYS A 496 16.50 4.81 22.60
N ALA A 497 16.95 3.56 22.55
CA ALA A 497 16.32 2.51 21.76
C ALA A 497 15.46 1.63 22.65
N GLU A 498 14.13 1.66 22.45
CA GLU A 498 13.22 0.66 23.00
C GLU A 498 13.09 -0.50 22.03
N VAL A 499 13.39 -1.72 22.47
CA VAL A 499 13.41 -2.91 21.63
C VAL A 499 12.50 -4.00 22.18
N PHE A 500 11.78 -4.68 21.30
CA PHE A 500 11.11 -5.93 21.61
C PHE A 500 11.85 -7.07 20.91
N LEU A 501 12.19 -8.11 21.67
CA LEU A 501 13.05 -9.20 21.22
C LEU A 501 12.24 -10.45 20.91
N SER A 502 12.66 -11.23 19.92
CA SER A 502 12.08 -12.52 19.58
C SER A 502 12.62 -13.61 20.48
N GLU A 503 11.80 -14.17 21.36
CA GLU A 503 12.16 -15.30 22.24
C GLU A 503 12.62 -16.52 21.43
N GLU A 504 11.93 -16.82 20.32
CA GLU A 504 12.28 -17.92 19.41
C GLU A 504 13.70 -17.76 18.89
N LYS A 505 14.08 -16.54 18.46
CA LYS A 505 15.43 -16.27 17.95
C LYS A 505 16.50 -16.24 19.03
N ILE A 506 16.16 -15.80 20.22
CA ILE A 506 17.06 -15.86 21.39
C ILE A 506 17.40 -17.31 21.69
N GLN A 507 16.41 -18.21 21.70
CA GLN A 507 16.63 -19.64 21.90
C GLN A 507 17.42 -20.28 20.75
N GLU A 508 17.06 -19.98 19.47
CA GLU A 508 17.78 -20.50 18.29
C GLU A 508 19.26 -20.13 18.29
N LEU A 509 19.59 -18.93 18.80
CA LEU A 509 20.96 -18.40 18.83
C LEU A 509 21.70 -18.69 20.16
N ASP A 510 21.11 -19.43 21.08
CA ASP A 510 21.63 -19.76 22.43
C ASP A 510 22.12 -18.50 23.18
N ILE A 511 21.33 -17.44 23.18
CA ILE A 511 21.68 -16.19 23.86
C ILE A 511 21.27 -16.29 25.32
N LYS A 512 22.28 -16.39 26.21
CA LYS A 512 22.04 -16.56 27.65
C LYS A 512 21.66 -15.27 28.36
N ASP A 513 22.19 -14.12 27.93
CA ASP A 513 21.88 -12.80 28.48
C ASP A 513 21.49 -11.84 27.34
N PRO A 514 20.19 -11.83 26.94
CA PRO A 514 19.71 -10.97 25.86
C PRO A 514 19.85 -9.48 26.18
N GLN A 515 19.73 -9.08 27.45
CA GLN A 515 19.75 -7.66 27.83
C GLN A 515 21.16 -7.04 27.70
N THR A 516 22.19 -7.75 28.11
CA THR A 516 23.57 -7.29 27.94
C THR A 516 24.00 -7.40 26.48
N LYS A 517 23.62 -8.49 25.80
CA LYS A 517 23.97 -8.71 24.39
C LYS A 517 23.39 -7.66 23.48
N ILE A 518 22.11 -7.30 23.64
CA ILE A 518 21.45 -6.32 22.75
C ILE A 518 22.11 -4.95 22.81
N ARG A 519 22.57 -4.50 23.99
CA ARG A 519 23.29 -3.22 24.13
C ARG A 519 24.58 -3.22 23.29
N LYS A 520 25.35 -4.33 23.35
CA LYS A 520 26.55 -4.49 22.55
C LYS A 520 26.25 -4.53 21.05
N ASP A 521 25.29 -5.35 20.65
CA ASP A 521 24.94 -5.53 19.24
C ASP A 521 24.38 -4.23 18.62
N ILE A 522 23.60 -3.43 19.36
CA ILE A 522 23.15 -2.10 18.92
C ILE A 522 24.34 -1.15 18.72
N THR A 523 25.28 -1.13 19.67
CA THR A 523 26.50 -0.31 19.55
C THR A 523 27.29 -0.69 18.30
N GLU A 524 27.46 -1.98 18.03
CA GLU A 524 28.15 -2.47 16.84
C GLU A 524 27.37 -2.15 15.54
N ALA A 525 26.06 -2.38 15.52
CA ALA A 525 25.22 -2.12 14.37
C ALA A 525 25.23 -0.63 13.97
N THR A 526 25.22 0.26 14.96
CA THR A 526 25.19 1.73 14.75
C THR A 526 26.58 2.38 14.72
N ALA A 527 27.67 1.62 14.82
CA ALA A 527 29.04 2.14 14.89
C ALA A 527 29.44 3.02 13.68
N LYS A 528 28.84 2.80 12.51
CA LYS A 528 29.10 3.57 11.28
C LYS A 528 28.38 4.91 11.25
N LEU A 529 27.42 5.13 12.13
CA LEU A 529 26.68 6.38 12.22
C LEU A 529 27.50 7.47 12.93
N PRO A 530 27.27 8.75 12.63
CA PRO A 530 27.86 9.87 13.36
C PRO A 530 27.63 9.75 14.87
N ILE A 531 28.56 10.29 15.67
CA ILE A 531 28.55 10.16 17.15
C ILE A 531 27.21 10.64 17.74
N TYR A 532 26.63 11.71 17.24
CA TYR A 532 25.37 12.27 17.73
C TYR A 532 24.13 11.38 17.42
N LYS A 533 24.27 10.38 16.55
CA LYS A 533 23.23 9.38 16.23
C LYS A 533 23.42 8.06 17.00
N ARG A 534 24.38 7.98 17.91
CA ARG A 534 24.60 6.76 18.69
C ARG A 534 23.60 6.65 19.82
N ILE A 535 23.18 5.42 20.08
CA ILE A 535 22.25 5.11 21.17
C ILE A 535 22.96 5.21 22.51
N SER A 536 22.41 6.02 23.41
CA SER A 536 22.90 6.22 24.78
C SER A 536 22.28 5.23 25.76
N GLU A 537 21.02 4.87 25.54
CA GLU A 537 20.24 4.01 26.40
C GLU A 537 19.50 2.94 25.60
N VAL A 538 19.41 1.72 26.16
CA VAL A 538 18.64 0.62 25.55
C VAL A 538 17.65 0.09 26.58
N GLN A 539 16.37 0.07 26.22
CA GLN A 539 15.28 -0.48 27.02
C GLN A 539 14.69 -1.69 26.32
N VAL A 540 14.67 -2.84 27.00
CA VAL A 540 14.03 -4.05 26.48
C VAL A 540 12.60 -4.12 26.98
N ARG A 541 11.66 -4.31 26.08
CA ARG A 541 10.22 -4.41 26.39
C ARG A 541 9.81 -5.86 26.56
N ASP A 542 8.83 -6.07 27.43
CA ASP A 542 8.20 -7.38 27.64
C ASP A 542 7.05 -7.66 26.66
N LYS A 543 6.55 -6.64 25.94
CA LYS A 543 5.42 -6.73 25.01
C LYS A 543 5.69 -5.99 23.72
N GLU A 544 5.08 -6.47 22.64
CA GLU A 544 5.07 -5.78 21.34
C GLU A 544 4.55 -4.34 21.45
N PHE A 545 4.97 -3.50 20.49
CA PHE A 545 4.42 -2.15 20.38
C PHE A 545 2.98 -2.20 19.84
N ASN A 546 2.17 -1.21 20.23
CA ASN A 546 0.87 -1.00 19.62
C ASN A 546 1.04 -0.66 18.12
N LYS A 547 0.20 -1.25 17.28
CA LYS A 547 0.28 -1.09 15.83
C LYS A 547 -0.97 -0.43 15.28
N THR A 548 -0.83 0.18 14.11
CA THR A 548 -1.96 0.63 13.29
C THR A 548 -2.56 -0.55 12.54
N THR A 549 -3.72 -0.35 11.90
CA THR A 549 -4.36 -1.32 11.00
C THR A 549 -3.47 -1.77 9.83
N THR A 550 -2.49 -0.95 9.46
CA THR A 550 -1.45 -1.27 8.47
C THR A 550 -0.19 -1.89 9.07
N ASN A 551 -0.26 -2.38 10.30
CA ASN A 551 0.86 -3.01 11.02
C ASN A 551 2.09 -2.10 11.25
N LYS A 552 1.89 -0.76 11.22
CA LYS A 552 2.91 0.22 11.58
C LYS A 552 2.90 0.46 13.09
N ILE A 553 4.08 0.51 13.71
CA ILE A 553 4.21 0.81 15.14
C ILE A 553 3.67 2.22 15.43
N LYS A 554 2.82 2.35 16.44
CA LYS A 554 2.37 3.66 16.97
C LYS A 554 3.46 4.18 17.91
N ARG A 555 3.99 5.38 17.62
CA ARG A 555 4.98 6.09 18.44
C ARG A 555 4.33 6.90 19.55
#